data_13f88ab68eab40d20f193ce9a774bdca
#
_entry.id   13f88ab68eab40d20f193ce9a774bdca
#
_cell.length_a   1.000
_cell.length_b   1.000
_cell.length_c   1.000
_cell.angle_alpha   90.00
_cell.angle_beta   90.00
_cell.angle_gamma   90.00
#
_symmetry.space_group_name_H-M   'P 1'
#
loop_
_entity.id
_entity.type
_entity.pdbx_description
1 polymer ?
#
loop_
_entity_poly.entity_id
_entity_poly.type
_entity_poly.pdbx_seq_one_letter_code
_entity_poly.pdbx_strand_id
1 'polypeptide(L)'
;DIKIVKIVIPPNSRLGSHTHPMPNIAYVHAGALTVKSEVDGLERQLKQGDFLAEMVNKPHYGYTGDEGVELLLVYCGVTGQELSVSTK
;
A
#
# COMPACT_ATOMS: atom_id res chain seq x y z
N ASP A 1 -3.38 15.46 10.70
CA ASP A 1 -4.23 15.42 9.51
C ASP A 1 -4.51 14.01 9.06
N ILE A 2 -5.71 13.79 8.55
CA ILE A 2 -6.09 12.52 7.94
C ILE A 2 -6.29 12.77 6.45
N LYS A 3 -5.64 11.92 5.62
CA LYS A 3 -5.83 11.97 4.18
C LYS A 3 -6.30 10.63 3.68
N ILE A 4 -7.26 10.66 2.76
CA ILE A 4 -7.78 9.46 2.11
C ILE A 4 -7.47 9.58 0.62
N VAL A 5 -6.78 8.58 0.07
CA VAL A 5 -6.36 8.56 -1.32
C VAL A 5 -6.88 7.28 -1.97
N LYS A 6 -7.49 7.42 -3.14
CA LYS A 6 -7.90 6.26 -3.94
C LYS A 6 -6.82 5.99 -4.99
N ILE A 7 -6.36 4.75 -5.05
CA ILE A 7 -5.36 4.31 -6.01
C ILE A 7 -5.93 3.16 -6.83
N VAL A 8 -5.78 3.24 -8.15
CA VAL A 8 -6.18 2.17 -9.07
C VAL A 8 -4.92 1.64 -9.72
N ILE A 9 -4.66 0.34 -9.56
CA ILE A 9 -3.49 -0.33 -10.13
C ILE A 9 -3.99 -1.33 -11.16
N PRO A 10 -3.51 -1.25 -12.42
CA PRO A 10 -3.96 -2.18 -13.46
C PRO A 10 -3.47 -3.60 -13.21
N PRO A 11 -4.03 -4.60 -13.93
CA PRO A 11 -3.54 -5.97 -13.83
C PRO A 11 -2.07 -6.10 -14.20
N ASN A 12 -1.41 -7.10 -13.63
CA ASN A 12 -0.03 -7.48 -13.94
C ASN A 12 0.95 -6.32 -13.78
N SER A 13 0.74 -5.50 -12.74
CA SER A 13 1.54 -4.32 -12.47
C SER A 13 2.25 -4.46 -11.13
N ARG A 14 3.33 -3.71 -10.97
CA ARG A 14 4.13 -3.72 -9.75
C ARG A 14 4.31 -2.30 -9.23
N LEU A 15 4.12 -2.15 -7.92
CA LEU A 15 4.50 -0.93 -7.20
C LEU A 15 5.95 -1.06 -6.75
N GLY A 16 6.74 -0.02 -6.97
CA GLY A 16 8.13 -0.01 -6.51
C GLY A 16 8.22 -0.01 -5.00
N SER A 17 9.40 -0.43 -4.49
CA SER A 17 9.65 -0.41 -3.06
C SER A 17 9.54 1.01 -2.51
N HIS A 18 8.87 1.15 -1.38
CA HIS A 18 8.67 2.46 -0.75
C HIS A 18 8.43 2.30 0.75
N THR A 19 8.53 3.43 1.45
CA THR A 19 8.20 3.52 2.87
C THR A 19 7.18 4.61 3.08
N HIS A 20 6.48 4.53 4.21
CA HIS A 20 5.56 5.59 4.65
C HIS A 20 6.07 6.17 5.96
N PRO A 21 6.25 7.50 6.05
CA PRO A 21 6.72 8.13 7.28
C PRO A 21 5.64 8.28 8.35
N MET A 22 4.39 7.87 8.04
CA MET A 22 3.29 7.93 9.00
C MET A 22 2.48 6.63 8.95
N PRO A 23 1.73 6.30 10.00
CA PRO A 23 0.82 5.15 9.97
C PRO A 23 -0.22 5.30 8.86
N ASN A 24 -0.50 4.22 8.18
CA ASN A 24 -1.55 4.22 7.16
C ASN A 24 -2.26 2.86 7.11
N ILE A 25 -3.46 2.88 6.56
CA ILE A 25 -4.27 1.68 6.38
C ILE A 25 -4.64 1.61 4.90
N ALA A 26 -4.36 0.46 4.29
CA ALA A 26 -4.78 0.15 2.93
C ALA A 26 -6.01 -0.73 2.97
N TYR A 27 -7.08 -0.30 2.31
CA TYR A 27 -8.32 -1.07 2.20
C TYR A 27 -8.53 -1.48 0.75
N VAL A 28 -8.76 -2.77 0.50
CA VAL A 28 -9.01 -3.26 -0.85
C VAL A 28 -10.50 -3.10 -1.16
N HIS A 29 -10.81 -2.13 -1.99
CA HIS A 29 -12.18 -1.85 -2.41
C HIS A 29 -12.64 -2.82 -3.50
N ALA A 30 -11.73 -3.18 -4.41
CA ALA A 30 -12.02 -4.14 -5.49
C ALA A 30 -10.72 -4.76 -5.95
N GLY A 31 -10.78 -6.00 -6.46
CA GLY A 31 -9.63 -6.71 -7.00
C GLY A 31 -8.78 -7.38 -5.93
N ALA A 32 -7.49 -7.53 -6.21
CA ALA A 32 -6.55 -8.22 -5.33
C ALA A 32 -5.14 -7.64 -5.47
N LEU A 33 -4.41 -7.64 -4.36
CA LEU A 33 -3.05 -7.12 -4.29
C LEU A 33 -2.19 -8.02 -3.41
N THR A 34 -0.96 -8.31 -3.84
CA THR A 34 0.03 -8.96 -3.00
C THR A 34 1.02 -7.91 -2.52
N VAL A 35 1.26 -7.88 -1.21
CA VAL A 35 2.19 -6.95 -0.57
C VAL A 35 3.30 -7.75 0.08
N LYS A 36 4.54 -7.36 -0.15
CA LYS A 36 5.70 -8.04 0.40
C LYS A 36 6.58 -7.07 1.16
N SER A 37 6.94 -7.45 2.39
CA SER A 37 7.87 -6.70 3.21
C SER A 37 9.30 -7.05 2.84
N GLU A 38 10.16 -6.05 2.65
CA GLU A 38 11.57 -6.28 2.35
C GLU A 38 12.40 -6.52 3.61
N VAL A 39 11.84 -6.24 4.79
CA VAL A 39 12.55 -6.40 6.05
C VAL A 39 12.60 -7.87 6.49
N ASP A 40 11.45 -8.54 6.47
CA ASP A 40 11.33 -9.92 6.95
C ASP A 40 10.88 -10.89 5.87
N GLY A 41 10.62 -10.40 4.65
CA GLY A 41 10.19 -11.24 3.53
C GLY A 41 8.76 -11.74 3.63
N LEU A 42 7.98 -11.29 4.62
CA LEU A 42 6.60 -11.71 4.77
C LEU A 42 5.75 -11.20 3.62
N GLU A 43 4.85 -12.05 3.15
CA GLU A 43 3.96 -11.76 2.05
C GLU A 43 2.51 -11.82 2.52
N ARG A 44 1.71 -10.84 2.08
CA ARG A 44 0.28 -10.79 2.38
C ARG A 44 -0.48 -10.70 1.07
N GLN A 45 -1.48 -11.55 0.92
CA GLN A 45 -2.40 -11.48 -0.21
C GLN A 45 -3.69 -10.85 0.26
N LEU A 46 -4.05 -9.73 -0.35
CA LEU A 46 -5.24 -8.95 0.00
C LEU A 46 -6.25 -9.05 -1.12
N LYS A 47 -7.51 -9.23 -0.76
CA LYS A 47 -8.63 -9.29 -1.70
C LYS A 47 -9.71 -8.33 -1.27
N GLN A 48 -10.75 -8.18 -2.07
CA GLN A 48 -11.86 -7.29 -1.77
C GLN A 48 -12.36 -7.49 -0.34
N GLY A 49 -12.45 -6.40 0.41
CA GLY A 49 -12.87 -6.40 1.79
C GLY A 49 -11.74 -6.50 2.82
N ASP A 50 -10.54 -6.84 2.38
CA ASP A 50 -9.38 -6.92 3.27
C ASP A 50 -8.75 -5.55 3.47
N PHE A 51 -8.05 -5.40 4.59
CA PHE A 51 -7.27 -4.19 4.85
C PHE A 51 -5.98 -4.55 5.56
N LEU A 52 -5.00 -3.68 5.41
CA LEU A 52 -3.67 -3.85 5.97
C LEU A 52 -3.23 -2.55 6.65
N ALA A 53 -2.84 -2.63 7.91
CA ALA A 53 -2.19 -1.53 8.60
C ALA A 53 -0.69 -1.60 8.26
N GLU A 54 -0.18 -0.60 7.55
CA GLU A 54 1.21 -0.60 7.11
C GLU A 54 2.12 0.02 8.16
N MET A 55 3.32 -0.53 8.28
CA MET A 55 4.28 -0.10 9.29
C MET A 55 5.02 1.15 8.84
N VAL A 56 5.29 2.03 9.81
CA VAL A 56 6.03 3.27 9.56
C VAL A 56 7.48 2.95 9.19
N ASN A 57 7.95 3.58 8.10
CA ASN A 57 9.35 3.51 7.65
C ASN A 57 9.90 2.11 7.37
N LYS A 58 9.06 1.13 7.09
CA LYS A 58 9.52 -0.21 6.69
C LYS A 58 9.33 -0.39 5.19
N PRO A 59 10.40 -0.71 4.43
CA PRO A 59 10.30 -0.88 2.98
C PRO A 59 9.41 -2.05 2.61
N HIS A 60 8.55 -1.82 1.64
CA HIS A 60 7.65 -2.85 1.12
C HIS A 60 7.30 -2.55 -0.33
N TYR A 61 6.81 -3.53 -1.03
CA TYR A 61 6.34 -3.38 -2.39
C TYR A 61 5.10 -4.24 -2.61
N GLY A 62 4.35 -3.95 -3.67
CA GLY A 62 3.17 -4.71 -4.02
C GLY A 62 3.10 -5.01 -5.50
N TYR A 63 2.31 -6.00 -5.85
CA TYR A 63 2.05 -6.33 -7.25
C TYR A 63 0.66 -6.93 -7.40
N THR A 64 0.10 -6.76 -8.61
CA THR A 64 -1.19 -7.33 -8.99
C THR A 64 -0.98 -8.54 -9.89
N GLY A 65 -1.96 -9.45 -9.89
CA GLY A 65 -2.01 -10.55 -10.83
C GLY A 65 -2.95 -10.26 -11.99
N ASP A 66 -3.74 -11.22 -12.40
CA ASP A 66 -4.69 -11.10 -13.51
C ASP A 66 -5.76 -10.04 -13.26
N GLU A 67 -6.08 -9.78 -12.01
CA GLU A 67 -6.96 -8.70 -11.62
C GLU A 67 -6.12 -7.50 -11.21
N GLY A 68 -6.59 -6.30 -11.56
CA GLY A 68 -6.07 -5.09 -10.96
C GLY A 68 -6.60 -4.92 -9.54
N VAL A 69 -6.31 -3.80 -8.92
CA VAL A 69 -6.78 -3.51 -7.57
C VAL A 69 -7.18 -2.05 -7.45
N GLU A 70 -8.24 -1.80 -6.68
CA GLU A 70 -8.61 -0.45 -6.26
C GLU A 70 -8.43 -0.38 -4.75
N LEU A 71 -7.58 0.54 -4.31
CA LEU A 71 -7.24 0.72 -2.92
C LEU A 71 -7.76 2.06 -2.41
N LEU A 72 -8.21 2.07 -1.17
CA LEU A 72 -8.41 3.28 -0.40
C LEU A 72 -7.32 3.32 0.65
N LEU A 73 -6.48 4.35 0.61
CA LEU A 73 -5.40 4.52 1.57
C LEU A 73 -5.76 5.64 2.52
N VAL A 74 -5.70 5.35 3.82
CA VAL A 74 -5.97 6.31 4.88
C VAL A 74 -4.66 6.60 5.59
N TYR A 75 -4.20 7.83 5.51
CA TYR A 75 -2.95 8.27 6.12
C TYR A 75 -3.23 9.15 7.33
N CYS A 76 -2.51 8.90 8.42
CA CYS A 76 -2.54 9.74 9.61
C CYS A 76 -1.18 10.42 9.72
N GLY A 77 -1.09 11.67 9.32
CA GLY A 77 0.18 12.38 9.27
C GLY A 77 0.03 13.85 9.61
N VAL A 78 1.11 14.59 9.42
CA VAL A 78 1.17 16.03 9.65
C VAL A 78 1.06 16.76 8.32
N THR A 79 0.48 17.94 8.35
CA THR A 79 0.36 18.78 7.14
C THR A 79 1.75 19.01 6.54
N GLY A 80 1.86 18.79 5.22
CA GLY A 80 3.12 18.98 4.51
C GLY A 80 4.05 17.77 4.53
N GLN A 81 3.70 16.72 5.26
CA GLN A 81 4.48 15.49 5.28
C GLN A 81 4.24 14.69 4.00
N GLU A 82 5.30 14.09 3.45
CA GLU A 82 5.15 13.22 2.29
C GLU A 82 4.41 11.94 2.67
N LEU A 83 3.51 11.48 1.78
CA LEU A 83 2.73 10.28 2.03
C LEU A 83 3.53 9.01 1.84
N SER A 84 4.54 9.02 0.98
CA SER A 84 5.42 7.88 0.76
C SER A 84 6.78 8.36 0.28
N VAL A 85 7.79 7.53 0.51
CA VAL A 85 9.17 7.82 0.11
C VAL A 85 9.69 6.61 -0.65
N SER A 86 10.18 6.84 -1.86
CA SER A 86 10.79 5.78 -2.67
C SER A 86 12.10 5.34 -2.06
N THR A 87 12.34 4.02 -1.98
CA THR A 87 13.59 3.44 -1.49
C THR A 87 14.50 3.03 -2.64
N LYS A 88 14.11 3.31 -3.86
CA LYS A 88 14.87 2.95 -5.07
C LYS A 88 15.00 4.09 -6.02
#